data_c116162ebc5dd4b591c5d8538d72dc0a
#
_entry.id   c116162ebc5dd4b591c5d8538d72dc0a
#
_cell.length_a   1.000
_cell.length_b   1.000
_cell.length_c   1.000
_cell.angle_alpha   90.00
_cell.angle_beta   90.00
_cell.angle_gamma   90.00
#
_symmetry.space_group_name_H-M   'P 1'
#
loop_
_entity.id
_entity.type
_entity.pdbx_description
1 polymer ?
#
loop_
_entity_poly.entity_id
_entity_poly.type
_entity_poly.pdbx_seq_one_letter_code
_entity_poly.pdbx_strand_id
1 'polypeptide(L)'
;MPWSERQECAGGLEVAAPTAVTGVVLPDTEAWWVRDPTGRNYPVWVALPAGYERDTHLRYPVLYVTDALYSFPLVRSVRNMVGQGGAHLTPFILVGLPPQQGLSSQQSRSRDYTPTPPVRCAGDDYTDGIIYGGAAHYRDFLEAHVLPRVEARYRTDPAQRAFAGHSYGGLFGMYGC
;
A
#
# COMPACT_ATOMS: atom_id res chain seq x y z
N MET A 1 -46.28 4.90 -27.74
CA MET A 1 -45.62 4.02 -28.72
C MET A 1 -44.92 2.94 -27.94
N PRO A 2 -45.29 1.66 -28.07
CA PRO A 2 -44.65 0.58 -27.26
C PRO A 2 -43.29 0.20 -27.86
N TRP A 3 -42.37 -0.12 -26.96
CA TRP A 3 -40.99 -0.53 -27.19
C TRP A 3 -40.88 -2.02 -27.60
N SER A 4 -41.57 -2.45 -28.63
CA SER A 4 -41.47 -3.82 -29.11
C SER A 4 -41.25 -3.79 -30.63
N GLU A 5 -39.98 -3.79 -31.03
CA GLU A 5 -39.48 -4.33 -32.28
C GLU A 5 -38.02 -3.93 -32.44
N ARG A 6 -37.10 -4.63 -31.73
CA ARG A 6 -35.73 -4.69 -32.18
C ARG A 6 -35.58 -5.94 -33.05
N GLN A 7 -35.32 -5.73 -34.34
CA GLN A 7 -34.86 -6.77 -35.23
C GLN A 7 -33.68 -7.51 -34.63
N GLU A 8 -33.83 -8.80 -34.40
CA GLU A 8 -32.75 -9.73 -34.09
C GLU A 8 -31.82 -9.78 -35.30
N CYS A 9 -30.64 -9.18 -35.20
CA CYS A 9 -29.53 -9.51 -36.07
C CYS A 9 -29.05 -10.92 -35.67
N ALA A 10 -29.47 -11.90 -36.43
CA ALA A 10 -28.95 -13.27 -36.34
C ALA A 10 -27.49 -13.31 -36.82
N GLY A 11 -26.60 -13.16 -35.90
CA GLY A 11 -25.18 -13.41 -36.01
C GLY A 11 -24.69 -13.81 -34.62
N GLY A 12 -24.95 -15.07 -34.24
CA GLY A 12 -24.53 -15.60 -32.96
C GLY A 12 -23.01 -15.65 -32.88
N LEU A 13 -22.42 -14.60 -32.34
CA LEU A 13 -21.09 -14.71 -31.72
C LEU A 13 -21.28 -15.62 -30.51
N GLU A 14 -20.81 -16.84 -30.62
CA GLU A 14 -20.68 -17.77 -29.49
C GLU A 14 -19.68 -17.14 -28.50
N VAL A 15 -20.19 -16.39 -27.53
CA VAL A 15 -19.36 -15.82 -26.46
C VAL A 15 -18.96 -16.98 -25.58
N ALA A 16 -17.71 -17.40 -25.69
CA ALA A 16 -17.14 -18.40 -24.80
C ALA A 16 -17.42 -17.96 -23.35
N ALA A 17 -17.81 -18.94 -22.50
CA ALA A 17 -18.05 -18.67 -21.08
C ALA A 17 -16.83 -17.97 -20.46
N PRO A 18 -17.01 -16.88 -19.71
CA PRO A 18 -15.88 -16.15 -19.16
C PRO A 18 -15.07 -17.06 -18.24
N THR A 19 -13.78 -17.20 -18.57
CA THR A 19 -12.84 -17.89 -17.67
C THR A 19 -12.74 -17.08 -16.39
N ALA A 20 -13.00 -17.72 -15.24
CA ALA A 20 -12.88 -17.06 -13.95
C ALA A 20 -11.46 -16.52 -13.76
N VAL A 21 -11.32 -15.21 -13.60
CA VAL A 21 -10.05 -14.56 -13.27
C VAL A 21 -9.93 -14.50 -11.75
N THR A 22 -8.97 -15.24 -11.19
CA THR A 22 -8.67 -15.19 -9.77
C THR A 22 -7.70 -14.04 -9.48
N GLY A 23 -8.26 -12.88 -9.13
CA GLY A 23 -7.52 -11.68 -8.74
C GLY A 23 -7.41 -10.63 -9.85
N VAL A 24 -7.32 -9.38 -9.41
CA VAL A 24 -7.07 -8.23 -10.28
C VAL A 24 -5.63 -7.78 -10.07
N VAL A 25 -4.84 -7.79 -11.13
CA VAL A 25 -3.47 -7.28 -11.11
C VAL A 25 -3.50 -5.80 -11.46
N LEU A 26 -2.95 -4.97 -10.58
CA LEU A 26 -2.78 -3.55 -10.86
C LEU A 26 -1.53 -3.36 -11.75
N PRO A 27 -1.64 -2.70 -12.91
CA PRO A 27 -0.48 -2.44 -13.76
C PRO A 27 0.62 -1.65 -13.04
N ASP A 28 1.87 -1.82 -13.45
CA ASP A 28 3.04 -1.11 -12.91
C ASP A 28 3.19 -1.26 -11.38
N THR A 29 2.77 -2.42 -10.85
CA THR A 29 2.93 -2.75 -9.45
C THR A 29 3.68 -4.05 -9.27
N GLU A 30 4.41 -4.14 -8.19
CA GLU A 30 5.07 -5.36 -7.75
C GLU A 30 4.97 -5.52 -6.23
N ALA A 31 5.18 -6.73 -5.76
CA ALA A 31 5.19 -7.06 -4.34
C ALA A 31 6.35 -8.00 -4.03
N TRP A 32 7.01 -7.78 -2.90
CA TRP A 32 8.09 -8.63 -2.40
C TRP A 32 8.07 -8.67 -0.88
N TRP A 33 8.80 -9.62 -0.32
CA TRP A 33 8.82 -9.89 1.12
C TRP A 33 10.09 -9.40 1.78
N VAL A 34 9.94 -8.85 2.99
CA VAL A 34 11.05 -8.52 3.87
C VAL A 34 10.84 -9.23 5.20
N ARG A 35 11.89 -9.89 5.66
CA ARG A 35 11.90 -10.53 6.97
C ARG A 35 12.60 -9.62 7.96
N ASP A 36 11.98 -9.39 9.11
CA ASP A 36 12.62 -8.66 10.21
C ASP A 36 13.60 -9.56 10.99
N PRO A 37 14.46 -9.00 11.86
CA PRO A 37 15.41 -9.78 12.66
C PRO A 37 14.74 -10.79 13.62
N THR A 38 13.47 -10.61 13.95
CA THR A 38 12.73 -11.53 14.83
C THR A 38 12.04 -12.65 14.05
N GLY A 39 12.16 -12.66 12.72
CA GLY A 39 11.61 -13.69 11.85
C GLY A 39 10.22 -13.39 11.29
N ARG A 40 9.66 -12.20 11.53
CA ARG A 40 8.36 -11.78 10.99
C ARG A 40 8.51 -11.40 9.54
N ASN A 41 7.55 -11.83 8.71
CA ASN A 41 7.54 -11.50 7.28
C ASN A 41 6.54 -10.36 7.01
N TYR A 42 7.01 -9.34 6.30
CA TYR A 42 6.21 -8.20 5.87
C TYR A 42 6.21 -8.11 4.36
N PRO A 43 5.05 -8.02 3.72
CA PRO A 43 5.01 -7.69 2.30
C PRO A 43 5.30 -6.20 2.11
N VAL A 44 5.93 -5.87 1.00
CA VAL A 44 6.13 -4.49 0.54
C VAL A 44 5.55 -4.41 -0.86
N TRP A 45 4.64 -3.48 -1.07
CA TRP A 45 4.02 -3.24 -2.36
C TRP A 45 4.58 -1.97 -2.98
N VAL A 46 4.88 -2.01 -4.26
CA VAL A 46 5.44 -0.85 -4.97
C VAL A 46 4.62 -0.57 -6.22
N ALA A 47 4.28 0.70 -6.44
CA ALA A 47 3.71 1.18 -7.69
C ALA A 47 4.61 2.24 -8.30
N LEU A 48 5.09 1.96 -9.49
CA LEU A 48 5.93 2.87 -10.25
C LEU A 48 5.08 3.97 -10.92
N PRO A 49 5.62 5.19 -11.08
CA PRO A 49 4.92 6.25 -11.78
C PRO A 49 4.86 5.96 -13.29
N ALA A 50 3.87 6.56 -13.96
CA ALA A 50 3.80 6.52 -15.42
C ALA A 50 5.09 7.08 -16.03
N GLY A 51 5.60 6.41 -17.06
CA GLY A 51 6.86 6.79 -17.73
C GLY A 51 8.13 6.35 -17.02
N TYR A 52 8.04 5.62 -15.91
CA TYR A 52 9.23 5.15 -15.19
C TYR A 52 10.22 4.41 -16.08
N GLU A 53 9.78 3.48 -16.92
CA GLU A 53 10.66 2.73 -17.83
C GLU A 53 11.24 3.59 -18.96
N ARG A 54 10.49 4.59 -19.43
CA ARG A 54 10.92 5.50 -20.50
C ARG A 54 11.97 6.50 -20.01
N ASP A 55 11.77 7.06 -18.82
CA ASP A 55 12.52 8.21 -18.30
C ASP A 55 13.66 7.73 -17.36
N THR A 56 14.58 6.97 -17.90
CA THR A 56 15.63 6.23 -17.15
C THR A 56 16.62 7.10 -16.39
N HIS A 57 16.72 8.38 -16.74
CA HIS A 57 17.61 9.35 -16.08
C HIS A 57 16.99 10.04 -14.86
N LEU A 58 15.67 9.90 -14.67
CA LEU A 58 14.98 10.54 -13.57
C LEU A 58 15.08 9.72 -12.28
N ARG A 59 15.17 10.44 -11.16
CA ARG A 59 14.97 9.91 -9.81
C ARG A 59 13.68 10.46 -9.25
N TYR A 60 13.01 9.67 -8.45
CA TYR A 60 11.64 9.94 -8.02
C TYR A 60 11.54 10.07 -6.50
N PRO A 61 10.78 11.03 -5.99
CA PRO A 61 10.31 11.02 -4.61
C PRO A 61 9.64 9.70 -4.27
N VAL A 62 9.69 9.29 -3.00
CA VAL A 62 9.02 8.10 -2.52
C VAL A 62 7.98 8.45 -1.48
N LEU A 63 6.75 7.99 -1.68
CA LEU A 63 5.68 8.07 -0.70
C LEU A 63 5.44 6.69 -0.09
N TYR A 64 5.69 6.56 1.21
CA TYR A 64 5.35 5.37 1.99
C TYR A 64 3.95 5.52 2.60
N VAL A 65 3.12 4.49 2.49
CA VAL A 65 1.77 4.47 3.06
C VAL A 65 1.55 3.25 3.93
N THR A 66 1.07 3.46 5.16
CA THR A 66 0.62 2.38 6.04
C THR A 66 -0.76 1.88 5.67
N ASP A 67 -1.19 0.78 6.29
CA ASP A 67 -2.50 0.16 6.05
C ASP A 67 -2.75 -0.09 4.54
N ALA A 68 -1.75 -0.61 3.85
CA ALA A 68 -1.69 -0.65 2.39
C ALA A 68 -2.81 -1.45 1.73
N LEU A 69 -3.52 -2.31 2.46
CA LEU A 69 -4.67 -3.04 1.91
C LEU A 69 -5.75 -2.10 1.35
N TYR A 70 -5.92 -0.90 1.92
CA TYR A 70 -6.84 0.10 1.40
C TYR A 70 -6.14 1.37 0.91
N SER A 71 -5.07 1.81 1.58
CA SER A 71 -4.40 3.07 1.26
C SER A 71 -3.63 3.01 -0.06
N PHE A 72 -2.97 1.90 -0.34
CA PHE A 72 -2.16 1.74 -1.55
C PHE A 72 -3.00 1.81 -2.83
N PRO A 73 -4.07 1.03 -3.03
CA PRO A 73 -4.90 1.15 -4.22
C PRO A 73 -5.58 2.51 -4.32
N LEU A 74 -6.00 3.11 -3.20
CA LEU A 74 -6.62 4.44 -3.18
C LEU A 74 -5.65 5.51 -3.66
N VAL A 75 -4.48 5.62 -3.03
CA VAL A 75 -3.46 6.64 -3.37
C VAL A 75 -2.95 6.44 -4.79
N ARG A 76 -2.73 5.18 -5.21
CA ARG A 76 -2.35 4.88 -6.60
C ARG A 76 -3.39 5.37 -7.60
N SER A 77 -4.67 5.12 -7.34
CA SER A 77 -5.76 5.53 -8.24
C SER A 77 -5.86 7.05 -8.31
N VAL A 78 -5.79 7.74 -7.17
CA VAL A 78 -5.80 9.22 -7.12
C VAL A 78 -4.59 9.78 -7.86
N ARG A 79 -3.37 9.28 -7.60
CA ARG A 79 -2.15 9.69 -8.32
C ARG A 79 -2.31 9.58 -9.84
N ASN A 80 -2.81 8.44 -10.31
CA ASN A 80 -2.94 8.19 -11.75
C ASN A 80 -4.02 9.08 -12.37
N MET A 81 -5.15 9.27 -11.69
CA MET A 81 -6.24 10.15 -12.16
C MET A 81 -5.79 11.60 -12.25
N VAL A 82 -5.15 12.12 -11.20
CA VAL A 82 -4.66 13.51 -11.15
C VAL A 82 -3.56 13.74 -12.18
N GLY A 83 -2.62 12.80 -12.33
CA GLY A 83 -1.55 12.89 -13.32
C GLY A 83 -2.04 12.90 -14.77
N GLN A 84 -3.15 12.21 -15.06
CA GLN A 84 -3.76 12.21 -16.41
C GLN A 84 -4.58 13.48 -16.68
N GLY A 85 -5.11 14.13 -15.65
CA GLY A 85 -5.96 15.33 -15.77
C GLY A 85 -5.20 16.63 -16.04
N GLY A 86 -3.89 16.59 -16.31
CA GLY A 86 -3.08 17.78 -16.56
C GLY A 86 -2.73 18.60 -15.30
N ALA A 87 -3.06 18.12 -14.13
CA ALA A 87 -2.57 18.69 -12.88
C ALA A 87 -1.07 18.41 -12.74
N HIS A 88 -0.31 19.41 -12.30
CA HIS A 88 1.14 19.29 -12.09
C HIS A 88 1.45 18.53 -10.80
N LEU A 89 1.21 17.22 -10.82
CA LEU A 89 1.64 16.33 -9.75
C LEU A 89 3.03 15.78 -10.09
N THR A 90 4.00 16.05 -9.24
CA THR A 90 5.33 15.43 -9.38
C THR A 90 5.19 13.92 -9.35
N PRO A 91 5.68 13.18 -10.37
CA PRO A 91 5.67 11.73 -10.35
C PRO A 91 6.46 11.19 -9.15
N PHE A 92 5.92 10.18 -8.46
CA PHE A 92 6.56 9.56 -7.31
C PHE A 92 6.36 8.05 -7.30
N ILE A 93 7.28 7.34 -6.66
CA ILE A 93 7.14 5.92 -6.36
C ILE A 93 6.27 5.79 -5.12
N LEU A 94 5.21 4.97 -5.21
CA LEU A 94 4.36 4.67 -4.07
C LEU A 94 4.78 3.34 -3.46
N VAL A 95 5.06 3.33 -2.16
CA VAL A 95 5.40 2.13 -1.39
C VAL A 95 4.32 1.88 -0.35
N GLY A 96 3.65 0.76 -0.47
CA GLY A 96 2.64 0.31 0.49
C GLY A 96 3.25 -0.63 1.52
N LEU A 97 2.85 -0.45 2.77
CA LEU A 97 3.25 -1.25 3.93
C LEU A 97 2.04 -2.03 4.45
N PRO A 98 1.75 -3.24 3.91
CA PRO A 98 0.68 -4.09 4.40
C PRO A 98 0.98 -4.69 5.78
N PRO A 99 -0.02 -5.30 6.44
CA PRO A 99 0.19 -5.97 7.71
C PRO A 99 1.15 -7.15 7.61
N GLN A 100 1.75 -7.52 8.74
CA GLN A 100 2.58 -8.72 8.88
C GLN A 100 1.82 -9.96 8.42
N GLN A 101 2.51 -10.85 7.74
CA GLN A 101 1.96 -12.15 7.35
C GLN A 101 1.50 -12.95 8.58
N GLY A 102 0.31 -13.51 8.50
CA GLY A 102 -0.27 -14.35 9.55
C GLY A 102 -1.01 -13.58 10.65
N LEU A 103 -1.04 -12.25 10.60
CA LEU A 103 -1.86 -11.43 11.48
C LEU A 103 -3.00 -10.76 10.73
N SER A 104 -4.09 -10.47 11.44
CA SER A 104 -5.10 -9.55 10.94
C SER A 104 -4.53 -8.13 10.84
N SER A 105 -5.15 -7.29 10.01
CA SER A 105 -4.76 -5.87 9.92
C SER A 105 -4.79 -5.18 11.28
N GLN A 106 -5.80 -5.48 12.10
CA GLN A 106 -5.94 -4.89 13.43
C GLN A 106 -4.81 -5.32 14.37
N GLN A 107 -4.45 -6.59 14.40
CA GLN A 107 -3.37 -7.10 15.25
C GLN A 107 -2.00 -6.52 14.85
N SER A 108 -1.70 -6.50 13.52
CA SER A 108 -0.44 -5.96 13.04
C SER A 108 -0.33 -4.45 13.32
N ARG A 109 -1.34 -3.66 12.93
CA ARG A 109 -1.30 -2.20 13.09
C ARG A 109 -1.31 -1.74 14.55
N SER A 110 -2.04 -2.43 15.43
CA SER A 110 -2.05 -2.11 16.86
C SER A 110 -0.67 -2.30 17.48
N ARG A 111 0.03 -3.36 17.12
CA ARG A 111 1.40 -3.60 17.58
C ARG A 111 2.39 -2.63 16.93
N ASP A 112 2.39 -2.55 15.59
CA ASP A 112 3.48 -1.95 14.83
C ASP A 112 3.39 -0.41 14.76
N TYR A 113 2.19 0.17 14.97
CA TYR A 113 1.99 1.61 14.82
C TYR A 113 1.82 2.36 16.14
N THR A 114 1.77 1.66 17.28
CA THR A 114 1.61 2.33 18.57
C THR A 114 2.94 2.40 19.33
N PRO A 115 3.35 3.58 19.81
CA PRO A 115 4.61 3.75 20.55
C PRO A 115 4.60 3.10 21.93
N THR A 116 3.43 3.08 22.57
CA THR A 116 3.23 2.57 23.93
C THR A 116 1.94 1.75 24.01
N PRO A 117 1.85 0.81 24.95
CA PRO A 117 0.57 0.21 25.29
C PRO A 117 -0.42 1.28 25.76
N PRO A 118 -1.74 1.09 25.53
CA PRO A 118 -2.74 2.00 26.06
C PRO A 118 -2.72 2.01 27.60
N VAL A 119 -3.00 3.17 28.17
CA VAL A 119 -3.24 3.27 29.63
C VAL A 119 -4.52 2.52 29.94
N ARG A 120 -4.47 1.54 30.81
CA ARG A 120 -5.63 0.76 31.22
C ARG A 120 -6.44 1.55 32.25
N CYS A 121 -7.70 1.80 31.94
CA CYS A 121 -8.68 2.27 32.93
C CYS A 121 -9.41 1.08 33.57
N ALA A 122 -9.81 1.23 34.82
CA ALA A 122 -10.59 0.18 35.49
C ALA A 122 -11.94 -0.02 34.76
N GLY A 123 -12.16 -1.23 34.25
CA GLY A 123 -13.36 -1.58 33.46
C GLY A 123 -13.09 -1.77 31.96
N ASP A 124 -11.90 -1.48 31.46
CA ASP A 124 -11.55 -1.77 30.08
C ASP A 124 -11.27 -3.27 29.91
N ASP A 125 -12.12 -3.93 29.13
CA ASP A 125 -11.96 -5.35 28.79
C ASP A 125 -11.15 -5.49 27.47
N TYR A 126 -9.81 -5.38 27.58
CA TYR A 126 -8.89 -5.64 26.48
C TYR A 126 -8.45 -7.13 26.48
N THR A 127 -9.40 -8.03 26.44
CA THR A 127 -9.14 -9.48 26.46
C THR A 127 -8.90 -10.10 25.09
N ASP A 128 -8.84 -9.30 24.03
CA ASP A 128 -8.75 -9.74 22.64
C ASP A 128 -7.34 -10.20 22.20
N GLY A 129 -6.36 -10.22 23.11
CA GLY A 129 -4.99 -10.64 22.81
C GLY A 129 -4.21 -9.69 21.88
N ILE A 130 -4.69 -8.46 21.68
CA ILE A 130 -4.01 -7.46 20.86
C ILE A 130 -2.77 -6.93 21.61
N ILE A 131 -1.65 -6.92 20.92
CA ILE A 131 -0.37 -6.38 21.39
C ILE A 131 -0.24 -4.94 20.90
N TYR A 132 0.31 -4.07 21.74
CA TYR A 132 0.61 -2.66 21.45
C TYR A 132 2.06 -2.33 21.79
N GLY A 133 2.55 -1.16 21.38
CA GLY A 133 3.83 -0.62 21.82
C GLY A 133 5.05 -1.09 21.02
N GLY A 134 4.86 -1.61 19.80
CA GLY A 134 5.95 -2.10 18.96
C GLY A 134 6.48 -1.10 17.91
N ALA A 135 6.04 0.17 17.95
CA ALA A 135 6.39 1.15 16.90
C ALA A 135 7.89 1.40 16.77
N ALA A 136 8.64 1.40 17.87
CA ALA A 136 10.10 1.55 17.83
C ALA A 136 10.75 0.42 17.02
N HIS A 137 10.38 -0.83 17.30
CA HIS A 137 10.88 -1.98 16.54
C HIS A 137 10.51 -1.92 15.07
N TYR A 138 9.28 -1.53 14.77
CA TYR A 138 8.81 -1.43 13.39
C TYR A 138 9.50 -0.30 12.62
N ARG A 139 9.74 0.85 13.25
CA ARG A 139 10.54 1.94 12.68
C ARG A 139 11.94 1.46 12.34
N ASP A 140 12.64 0.87 13.32
CA ASP A 140 14.02 0.38 13.14
C ASP A 140 14.09 -0.69 12.01
N PHE A 141 13.06 -1.54 11.91
CA PHE A 141 12.91 -2.48 10.81
C PHE A 141 12.73 -1.78 9.45
N LEU A 142 11.88 -0.75 9.36
CA LEU A 142 11.71 0.00 8.12
C LEU A 142 13.01 0.68 7.71
N GLU A 143 13.69 1.37 8.63
CA GLU A 143 14.94 2.08 8.37
C GLU A 143 16.08 1.15 7.97
N ALA A 144 16.24 0.02 8.64
CA ALA A 144 17.36 -0.87 8.39
C ALA A 144 17.14 -1.85 7.22
N HIS A 145 15.89 -2.20 6.91
CA HIS A 145 15.62 -3.31 5.99
C HIS A 145 14.71 -2.95 4.82
N VAL A 146 13.75 -2.04 4.98
CA VAL A 146 12.79 -1.72 3.91
C VAL A 146 13.31 -0.56 3.06
N LEU A 147 13.61 0.58 3.67
CA LEU A 147 14.06 1.77 2.97
C LEU A 147 15.30 1.50 2.09
N PRO A 148 16.39 0.88 2.59
CA PRO A 148 17.57 0.62 1.78
C PRO A 148 17.30 -0.31 0.60
N ARG A 149 16.36 -1.27 0.76
CA ARG A 149 15.99 -2.18 -0.35
C ARG A 149 15.17 -1.47 -1.43
N VAL A 150 14.28 -0.56 -1.04
CA VAL A 150 13.55 0.30 -1.99
C VAL A 150 14.55 1.16 -2.78
N GLU A 151 15.51 1.78 -2.11
CA GLU A 151 16.53 2.64 -2.72
C GLU A 151 17.49 1.88 -3.62
N ALA A 152 17.84 0.66 -3.26
CA ALA A 152 18.71 -0.19 -4.09
C ALA A 152 18.00 -0.73 -5.34
N ARG A 153 16.66 -0.91 -5.25
CA ARG A 153 15.87 -1.55 -6.32
C ARG A 153 15.30 -0.55 -7.32
N TYR A 154 15.03 0.68 -6.89
CA TYR A 154 14.34 1.68 -7.70
C TYR A 154 15.13 2.98 -7.79
N ARG A 155 14.85 3.76 -8.83
CA ARG A 155 15.46 5.09 -9.03
C ARG A 155 14.80 6.12 -8.12
N THR A 156 15.08 6.03 -6.84
CA THR A 156 14.57 6.94 -5.81
C THR A 156 15.45 8.18 -5.68
N ASP A 157 14.87 9.27 -5.19
CA ASP A 157 15.59 10.41 -4.64
C ASP A 157 15.58 10.30 -3.10
N PRO A 158 16.71 9.93 -2.46
CA PRO A 158 16.76 9.74 -1.02
C PRO A 158 16.50 11.01 -0.20
N ALA A 159 16.62 12.19 -0.81
CA ALA A 159 16.31 13.48 -0.16
C ALA A 159 14.81 13.79 -0.16
N GLN A 160 14.00 13.04 -0.91
CA GLN A 160 12.58 13.28 -1.08
C GLN A 160 11.77 12.06 -0.67
N ARG A 161 11.66 11.85 0.63
CA ARG A 161 10.80 10.83 1.22
C ARG A 161 9.63 11.47 1.92
N ALA A 162 8.45 10.88 1.75
CA ALA A 162 7.24 11.26 2.46
C ALA A 162 6.57 10.02 3.05
N PHE A 163 5.83 10.24 4.11
CA PHE A 163 5.05 9.20 4.77
C PHE A 163 3.61 9.66 4.91
N ALA A 164 2.66 8.76 4.68
CA ALA A 164 1.25 9.02 4.92
C ALA A 164 0.62 7.84 5.67
N GLY A 165 -0.18 8.18 6.66
CA GLY A 165 -0.91 7.21 7.47
C GLY A 165 -2.20 7.79 8.00
N HIS A 166 -3.14 6.91 8.32
CA HIS A 166 -4.42 7.25 8.93
C HIS A 166 -4.51 6.63 10.32
N SER A 167 -5.09 7.38 11.30
CA SER A 167 -5.30 6.88 12.66
C SER A 167 -3.97 6.41 13.30
N TYR A 168 -3.83 5.15 13.71
CA TYR A 168 -2.57 4.60 14.22
C TYR A 168 -1.43 4.70 13.21
N GLY A 169 -1.70 4.59 11.90
CA GLY A 169 -0.69 4.83 10.87
C GLY A 169 -0.20 6.27 10.86
N GLY A 170 -1.09 7.24 11.09
CA GLY A 170 -0.72 8.66 11.26
C GLY A 170 0.09 8.89 12.56
N LEU A 171 -0.31 8.26 13.66
CA LEU A 171 0.43 8.29 14.92
C LEU A 171 1.85 7.75 14.74
N PHE A 172 2.00 6.63 14.02
CA PHE A 172 3.30 6.06 13.71
C PHE A 172 4.18 7.01 12.88
N GLY A 173 3.59 7.68 11.86
CA GLY A 173 4.32 8.67 11.07
C GLY A 173 4.86 9.83 11.90
N MET A 174 4.09 10.34 12.85
CA MET A 174 4.54 11.40 13.77
C MET A 174 5.60 10.92 14.78
N TYR A 175 5.58 9.64 15.11
CA TYR A 175 6.55 9.04 16.04
C TYR A 175 7.88 8.72 15.35
N GLY A 176 7.86 8.34 14.08
CA GLY A 176 9.02 7.88 13.31
C GLY A 176 9.71 8.96 12.47
N CYS A 177 9.15 10.19 12.42
CA CYS A 177 9.74 11.31 11.67
C CYS A 177 10.72 12.10 12.50
#